data_a0e175729bc3799fc5df13489de21463
#
_entry.id   a0e175729bc3799fc5df13489de21463
#
_cell.length_a   1.000
_cell.length_b   1.000
_cell.length_c   1.000
_cell.angle_alpha   90.00
_cell.angle_beta   90.00
_cell.angle_gamma   90.00
#
_symmetry.space_group_name_H-M   'P 1'
#
loop_
_entity.id
_entity.type
_entity.pdbx_description
1 polymer ?
#
loop_
_entity_poly.entity_id
_entity_poly.type
_entity_poly.pdbx_seq_one_letter_code
_entity_poly.pdbx_strand_id
1 'polypeptide(L)'
;MLRELIGAMLIALVFAIAFRIWRSVANRRRDQESTLPRLLESKGGLEVGSALYVSTVFAARPLDRLWAFGLGSRGKSKVFASEDGVSIERVGESNFLIPTASIAGFTRETATIDKGVEQDGLIAIHWLHGKERLVTHLRVVSDPGGFLRQLAHVTGAEIG
;
A
#
# COMPACT_ATOMS: atom_id res chain seq x y z
N MET A 1 29.97 -28.13 25.11
CA MET A 1 30.65 -26.81 25.15
C MET A 1 30.81 -26.22 23.74
N LEU A 2 31.61 -26.81 22.80
CA LEU A 2 31.79 -26.22 21.45
C LEU A 2 30.50 -26.15 20.64
N ARG A 3 29.65 -27.17 20.69
CA ARG A 3 28.35 -27.18 20.01
C ARG A 3 27.39 -26.13 20.54
N GLU A 4 27.38 -25.89 21.84
CA GLU A 4 26.53 -24.87 22.49
C GLU A 4 27.01 -23.46 22.14
N LEU A 5 28.32 -23.25 22.05
CA LEU A 5 28.89 -21.98 21.59
C LEU A 5 28.54 -21.69 20.13
N ILE A 6 28.63 -22.69 19.27
CA ILE A 6 28.22 -22.53 17.84
C ILE A 6 26.73 -22.23 17.76
N GLY A 7 25.89 -22.93 18.53
CA GLY A 7 24.43 -22.66 18.56
C GLY A 7 24.11 -21.25 19.03
N ALA A 8 24.73 -20.82 20.12
CA ALA A 8 24.54 -19.46 20.63
C ALA A 8 25.00 -18.38 19.64
N MET A 9 26.11 -18.61 18.95
CA MET A 9 26.63 -17.69 17.94
C MET A 9 25.70 -17.59 16.73
N LEU A 10 25.12 -18.71 16.27
CA LEU A 10 24.14 -18.70 15.17
C LEU A 10 22.86 -17.96 15.56
N ILE A 11 22.36 -18.18 16.78
CA ILE A 11 21.19 -17.47 17.29
C ILE A 11 21.48 -15.96 17.34
N ALA A 12 22.61 -15.57 17.92
CA ALA A 12 23.04 -14.17 17.98
C ALA A 12 23.15 -13.52 16.59
N LEU A 13 23.67 -14.26 15.61
CA LEU A 13 23.78 -13.80 14.22
C LEU A 13 22.40 -13.56 13.60
N VAL A 14 21.45 -14.48 13.80
CA VAL A 14 20.07 -14.34 13.31
C VAL A 14 19.41 -13.10 13.93
N PHE A 15 19.54 -12.90 15.24
CA PHE A 15 19.01 -11.71 15.90
C PHE A 15 19.69 -10.43 15.41
N ALA A 16 20.99 -10.43 15.18
CA ALA A 16 21.70 -9.27 14.63
C ALA A 16 21.22 -8.90 13.22
N ILE A 17 21.02 -9.91 12.37
CA ILE A 17 20.48 -9.71 11.02
C ILE A 17 19.03 -9.16 11.08
N ALA A 18 18.17 -9.78 11.89
CA ALA A 18 16.79 -9.34 12.07
C ALA A 18 16.73 -7.89 12.60
N PHE A 19 17.57 -7.56 13.58
CA PHE A 19 17.68 -6.21 14.13
C PHE A 19 18.15 -5.19 13.07
N ARG A 20 19.15 -5.56 12.25
CA ARG A 20 19.60 -4.68 11.14
C ARG A 20 18.51 -4.41 10.12
N ILE A 21 17.75 -5.44 9.75
CA ILE A 21 16.62 -5.31 8.82
C ILE A 21 15.56 -4.39 9.42
N TRP A 22 15.15 -4.66 10.65
CA TRP A 22 14.17 -3.84 11.36
C TRP A 22 14.60 -2.38 11.47
N ARG A 23 15.87 -2.14 11.87
CA ARG A 23 16.42 -0.79 11.97
C ARG A 23 16.48 -0.08 10.61
N SER A 24 16.81 -0.80 9.53
CA SER A 24 16.84 -0.25 8.18
C SER A 24 15.45 0.19 7.72
N VAL A 25 14.43 -0.62 7.97
CA VAL A 25 13.03 -0.28 7.65
C VAL A 25 12.56 0.90 8.50
N ALA A 26 12.87 0.91 9.79
CA ALA A 26 12.50 2.00 10.69
C ALA A 26 13.15 3.34 10.28
N ASN A 27 14.41 3.32 9.87
CA ASN A 27 15.10 4.52 9.38
C ASN A 27 14.47 5.01 8.07
N ARG A 28 14.26 4.12 7.09
CA ARG A 28 13.59 4.48 5.82
C ARG A 28 12.20 5.07 6.06
N ARG A 29 11.45 4.51 7.00
CA ARG A 29 10.14 5.03 7.39
C ARG A 29 10.25 6.48 7.89
N ARG A 30 11.18 6.74 8.82
CA ARG A 30 11.39 8.09 9.37
C ARG A 30 11.83 9.09 8.31
N ASP A 31 12.76 8.71 7.44
CA ASP A 31 13.26 9.57 6.36
C ASP A 31 12.12 9.92 5.39
N GLN A 32 11.29 8.96 5.01
CA GLN A 32 10.13 9.17 4.16
C GLN A 32 9.05 10.01 4.84
N GLU A 33 8.77 9.77 6.13
CA GLU A 33 7.80 10.57 6.90
C GLU A 33 8.24 12.01 7.11
N SER A 34 9.54 12.29 7.11
CA SER A 34 10.08 13.66 7.22
C SER A 34 9.97 14.46 5.92
N THR A 35 9.94 13.79 4.78
CA THR A 35 9.91 14.41 3.45
C THR A 35 8.52 14.51 2.83
N LEU A 36 7.59 13.66 3.27
CA LEU A 36 6.24 13.60 2.72
C LEU A 36 5.23 14.33 3.62
N PRO A 37 4.21 14.98 3.05
CA PRO A 37 3.10 15.52 3.82
C PRO A 37 2.39 14.41 4.61
N ARG A 38 1.70 14.77 5.69
CA ARG A 38 0.85 13.81 6.39
C ARG A 38 -0.30 13.37 5.50
N LEU A 39 -0.67 12.09 5.61
CA LEU A 39 -1.88 11.58 4.97
C LEU A 39 -3.12 12.21 5.60
N LEU A 40 -4.13 12.43 4.79
CA LEU A 40 -5.44 12.83 5.29
C LEU A 40 -6.13 11.63 5.93
N GLU A 41 -6.89 11.89 6.99
CA GLU A 41 -7.68 10.86 7.66
C GLU A 41 -8.83 10.39 6.78
N SER A 42 -9.17 9.09 6.91
CA SER A 42 -10.36 8.54 6.25
C SER A 42 -11.61 9.29 6.68
N LYS A 43 -12.43 9.64 5.71
CA LYS A 43 -13.74 10.29 5.93
C LYS A 43 -14.92 9.32 5.73
N GLY A 44 -14.62 8.05 5.41
CA GLY A 44 -15.65 7.10 5.00
C GLY A 44 -16.21 7.43 3.62
N GLY A 45 -17.46 7.13 3.39
CA GLY A 45 -18.16 7.34 2.12
C GLY A 45 -19.02 6.16 1.73
N LEU A 46 -19.33 6.03 0.43
CA LEU A 46 -19.99 4.86 -0.12
C LEU A 46 -19.02 3.66 -0.10
N GLU A 47 -19.39 2.57 0.58
CA GLU A 47 -18.57 1.36 0.60
C GLU A 47 -18.51 0.75 -0.81
N VAL A 48 -17.33 0.74 -1.39
CA VAL A 48 -17.07 0.11 -2.69
C VAL A 48 -16.86 -1.37 -2.52
N GLY A 49 -16.19 -1.78 -1.44
CA GLY A 49 -15.99 -3.18 -1.10
C GLY A 49 -14.75 -3.45 -0.30
N SER A 50 -14.52 -4.75 -0.09
CA SER A 50 -13.33 -5.25 0.60
C SER A 50 -12.22 -5.56 -0.40
N ALA A 51 -10.99 -5.23 -0.03
CA ALA A 51 -9.80 -5.53 -0.80
C ALA A 51 -8.65 -5.94 0.12
N LEU A 52 -7.68 -6.63 -0.44
CA LEU A 52 -6.38 -6.78 0.21
C LEU A 52 -5.51 -5.60 -0.21
N TYR A 53 -5.19 -4.74 0.73
CA TYR A 53 -4.17 -3.70 0.53
C TYR A 53 -2.80 -4.37 0.37
N VAL A 54 -2.15 -4.18 -0.75
CA VAL A 54 -0.87 -4.83 -1.06
C VAL A 54 0.29 -3.95 -0.63
N SER A 55 0.36 -2.73 -1.15
CA SER A 55 1.36 -1.72 -0.81
C SER A 55 1.12 -0.43 -1.58
N THR A 56 1.77 0.64 -1.15
CA THR A 56 1.98 1.82 -1.96
C THR A 56 3.46 1.90 -2.35
N VAL A 57 3.73 2.22 -3.59
CA VAL A 57 5.07 2.34 -4.16
C VAL A 57 5.26 3.69 -4.84
N PHE A 58 6.51 4.09 -5.06
CA PHE A 58 6.80 5.25 -5.90
C PHE A 58 6.62 4.87 -7.38
N ALA A 59 5.88 5.67 -8.14
CA ALA A 59 5.65 5.40 -9.57
C ALA A 59 6.95 5.30 -10.38
N ALA A 60 7.95 6.12 -10.06
CA ALA A 60 9.26 6.10 -10.69
C ALA A 60 10.13 4.90 -10.26
N ARG A 61 9.77 4.21 -9.17
CA ARG A 61 10.53 3.10 -8.57
C ARG A 61 9.58 2.03 -8.05
N PRO A 62 8.97 1.22 -8.94
CA PRO A 62 7.91 0.26 -8.59
C PRO A 62 8.31 -0.82 -7.57
N LEU A 63 9.61 -1.08 -7.43
CA LEU A 63 10.14 -2.02 -6.44
C LEU A 63 10.44 -1.37 -5.08
N ASP A 64 10.35 -0.05 -4.99
CA ASP A 64 10.61 0.70 -3.76
C ASP A 64 9.29 1.03 -3.05
N ARG A 65 9.00 0.28 -2.00
CA ARG A 65 7.80 0.47 -1.19
C ARG A 65 7.89 1.75 -0.36
N LEU A 66 6.79 2.46 -0.28
CA LEU A 66 6.64 3.56 0.64
C LEU A 66 6.35 3.03 2.06
N TRP A 67 7.33 3.11 2.94
CA TRP A 67 7.22 2.63 4.32
C TRP A 67 6.60 3.66 5.26
N ALA A 68 6.62 4.94 4.90
CA ALA A 68 5.98 6.00 5.66
C ALA A 68 4.49 5.68 5.90
N PHE A 69 3.98 6.07 7.07
CA PHE A 69 2.58 5.94 7.46
C PHE A 69 2.02 4.50 7.38
N GLY A 70 2.90 3.50 7.43
CA GLY A 70 2.52 2.09 7.28
C GLY A 70 2.07 1.68 5.88
N LEU A 71 2.32 2.49 4.85
CA LEU A 71 1.89 2.23 3.47
C LEU A 71 2.64 1.07 2.78
N GLY A 72 3.73 0.60 3.37
CA GLY A 72 4.45 -0.60 2.92
C GLY A 72 3.87 -1.92 3.42
N SER A 73 2.98 -1.88 4.42
CA SER A 73 2.42 -3.05 5.08
C SER A 73 1.21 -3.59 4.32
N ARG A 74 1.20 -4.89 4.07
CA ARG A 74 0.06 -5.60 3.48
C ARG A 74 -1.01 -5.90 4.53
N GLY A 75 -2.28 -5.79 4.19
CA GLY A 75 -3.36 -6.11 5.13
C GLY A 75 -4.74 -6.10 4.51
N LYS A 76 -5.72 -6.63 5.26
CA LYS A 76 -7.13 -6.51 4.87
C LYS A 76 -7.56 -5.05 4.94
N SER A 77 -8.36 -4.63 3.98
CA SER A 77 -8.90 -3.28 3.93
C SER A 77 -10.33 -3.25 3.45
N LYS A 78 -11.02 -2.17 3.84
CA LYS A 78 -12.29 -1.73 3.24
C LYS A 78 -12.04 -0.44 2.49
N VAL A 79 -12.67 -0.30 1.35
CA VAL A 79 -12.49 0.85 0.48
C VAL A 79 -13.82 1.57 0.35
N PHE A 80 -13.79 2.87 0.57
CA PHE A 80 -14.93 3.76 0.46
C PHE A 80 -14.61 4.84 -0.56
N ALA A 81 -15.59 5.28 -1.30
CA ALA A 81 -15.46 6.38 -2.25
C ALA A 81 -16.46 7.49 -1.91
N SER A 82 -16.01 8.73 -2.07
CA SER A 82 -16.81 9.93 -1.91
C SER A 82 -16.34 11.01 -2.89
N GLU A 83 -17.05 12.12 -2.96
CA GLU A 83 -16.59 13.30 -3.71
C GLU A 83 -15.24 13.82 -3.23
N ASP A 84 -14.93 13.64 -1.94
CA ASP A 84 -13.65 14.03 -1.34
C ASP A 84 -12.49 13.13 -1.81
N GLY A 85 -12.75 11.87 -2.16
CA GLY A 85 -11.72 10.92 -2.61
C GLY A 85 -11.99 9.48 -2.25
N VAL A 86 -10.92 8.69 -2.22
CA VAL A 86 -10.91 7.28 -1.87
C VAL A 86 -10.36 7.10 -0.47
N SER A 87 -11.20 6.64 0.45
CA SER A 87 -10.81 6.27 1.82
C SER A 87 -10.45 4.80 1.88
N ILE A 88 -9.30 4.48 2.45
CA ILE A 88 -8.83 3.12 2.65
C ILE A 88 -8.69 2.87 4.15
N GLU A 89 -9.54 2.00 4.67
CA GLU A 89 -9.52 1.58 6.06
C GLU A 89 -8.83 0.23 6.18
N ARG A 90 -7.75 0.18 6.95
CA ARG A 90 -6.86 -0.98 7.05
C ARG A 90 -6.88 -1.56 8.45
N VAL A 91 -6.93 -2.88 8.55
CA VAL A 91 -6.86 -3.58 9.84
C VAL A 91 -5.43 -3.53 10.37
N GLY A 92 -5.26 -2.94 11.57
CA GLY A 92 -3.96 -2.87 12.26
C GLY A 92 -3.02 -1.76 11.79
N GLU A 93 -3.44 -0.92 10.86
CA GLU A 93 -2.68 0.22 10.35
C GLU A 93 -3.56 1.49 10.30
N SER A 94 -2.93 2.63 10.14
CA SER A 94 -3.66 3.90 10.02
C SER A 94 -4.51 3.94 8.75
N ASN A 95 -5.73 4.40 8.90
CA ASN A 95 -6.65 4.65 7.79
C ASN A 95 -6.26 5.96 7.09
N PHE A 96 -6.52 6.08 5.80
CA PHE A 96 -6.16 7.28 5.06
C PHE A 96 -7.11 7.56 3.90
N LEU A 97 -7.13 8.82 3.48
CA LEU A 97 -7.86 9.33 2.33
C LEU A 97 -6.87 9.71 1.22
N ILE A 98 -7.15 9.26 0.02
CA ILE A 98 -6.54 9.75 -1.22
C ILE A 98 -7.51 10.80 -1.79
N PRO A 99 -7.17 12.10 -1.76
CA PRO A 99 -8.08 13.14 -2.25
C PRO A 99 -8.36 13.00 -3.74
N THR A 100 -9.58 13.27 -4.16
CA THR A 100 -9.97 13.25 -5.59
C THR A 100 -9.05 14.10 -6.45
N ALA A 101 -8.71 15.31 -5.98
CA ALA A 101 -7.79 16.21 -6.69
C ALA A 101 -6.37 15.65 -6.87
N SER A 102 -5.98 14.66 -6.09
CA SER A 102 -4.67 14.00 -6.18
C SER A 102 -4.70 12.75 -7.05
N ILE A 103 -5.87 12.21 -7.36
CA ILE A 103 -6.00 10.98 -8.17
C ILE A 103 -5.73 11.31 -9.63
N ALA A 104 -4.73 10.65 -10.21
CA ALA A 104 -4.41 10.77 -11.62
C ALA A 104 -5.19 9.75 -12.49
N GLY A 105 -5.62 8.64 -11.90
CA GLY A 105 -6.39 7.61 -12.57
C GLY A 105 -6.31 6.26 -11.90
N PHE A 106 -7.04 5.31 -12.46
CA PHE A 106 -7.08 3.92 -12.02
C PHE A 106 -6.66 3.01 -13.17
N THR A 107 -5.90 1.96 -12.87
CA THR A 107 -5.56 0.92 -13.84
C THR A 107 -5.78 -0.47 -13.26
N ARG A 108 -5.94 -1.45 -14.16
CA ARG A 108 -5.89 -2.87 -13.79
C ARG A 108 -4.52 -3.40 -14.15
N GLU A 109 -3.90 -4.06 -13.20
CA GLU A 109 -2.56 -4.61 -13.38
C GLU A 109 -2.58 -6.12 -13.14
N THR A 110 -1.77 -6.82 -13.92
CA THR A 110 -1.47 -8.23 -13.67
C THR A 110 -0.24 -8.28 -12.78
N ALA A 111 -0.35 -8.88 -11.58
CA ALA A 111 0.78 -9.01 -10.68
C ALA A 111 1.86 -9.93 -11.31
N THR A 112 2.87 -9.32 -11.90
CA THR A 112 4.00 -10.02 -12.53
C THR A 112 4.90 -10.73 -11.50
N ILE A 113 4.78 -10.41 -10.21
CA ILE A 113 5.70 -10.88 -9.15
C ILE A 113 5.09 -11.99 -8.29
N ASP A 114 3.78 -12.13 -8.26
CA ASP A 114 3.10 -13.12 -7.40
C ASP A 114 2.43 -14.19 -8.30
N LYS A 115 3.08 -15.34 -8.47
CA LYS A 115 2.60 -16.47 -9.30
C LYS A 115 1.25 -17.07 -8.89
N GLY A 116 0.53 -16.47 -7.96
CA GLY A 116 -0.76 -16.92 -7.45
C GLY A 116 -1.89 -15.90 -7.61
N VAL A 117 -1.70 -14.83 -8.36
CA VAL A 117 -2.76 -13.82 -8.60
C VAL A 117 -3.43 -14.12 -9.93
N GLU A 118 -4.76 -14.24 -9.92
CA GLU A 118 -5.56 -14.27 -11.14
C GLU A 118 -5.24 -13.05 -12.00
N GLN A 119 -5.21 -13.26 -13.33
CA GLN A 119 -5.03 -12.16 -14.28
C GLN A 119 -6.03 -11.05 -13.96
N ASP A 120 -5.55 -9.79 -13.93
CA ASP A 120 -6.35 -8.58 -13.72
C ASP A 120 -7.00 -8.40 -12.33
N GLY A 121 -6.59 -9.13 -11.31
CA GLY A 121 -7.11 -8.98 -9.93
C GLY A 121 -6.49 -7.82 -9.14
N LEU A 122 -5.50 -7.12 -9.67
CA LEU A 122 -4.83 -6.00 -9.02
C LEU A 122 -5.34 -4.68 -9.58
N ILE A 123 -5.84 -3.83 -8.70
CA ILE A 123 -6.24 -2.46 -9.02
C ILE A 123 -5.14 -1.52 -8.52
N ALA A 124 -4.67 -0.66 -9.39
CA ALA A 124 -3.69 0.36 -9.08
C ALA A 124 -4.37 1.74 -9.08
N ILE A 125 -4.21 2.47 -7.99
CA ILE A 125 -4.63 3.87 -7.84
C ILE A 125 -3.40 4.74 -8.02
N HIS A 126 -3.35 5.48 -9.11
CA HIS A 126 -2.29 6.45 -9.39
C HIS A 126 -2.64 7.80 -8.78
N TRP A 127 -1.79 8.33 -7.93
CA TRP A 127 -2.07 9.58 -7.24
C TRP A 127 -0.81 10.38 -6.90
N LEU A 128 -1.00 11.67 -6.63
CA LEU A 128 0.07 12.59 -6.26
C LEU A 128 0.02 12.86 -4.76
N HIS A 129 1.15 12.73 -4.08
CA HIS A 129 1.29 13.05 -2.66
C HIS A 129 2.48 14.00 -2.45
N GLY A 130 2.18 15.27 -2.21
CA GLY A 130 3.19 16.31 -2.27
C GLY A 130 3.77 16.43 -3.69
N LYS A 131 5.05 16.15 -3.84
CA LYS A 131 5.75 16.14 -5.14
C LYS A 131 5.93 14.73 -5.72
N GLU A 132 5.58 13.70 -4.96
CA GLU A 132 5.80 12.31 -5.32
C GLU A 132 4.57 11.70 -6.00
N ARG A 133 4.82 11.01 -7.12
CA ARG A 133 3.80 10.18 -7.77
C ARG A 133 3.82 8.81 -7.12
N LEU A 134 2.68 8.42 -6.58
CA LEU A 134 2.49 7.16 -5.87
C LEU A 134 1.51 6.26 -6.60
N VAL A 135 1.66 4.97 -6.40
CA VAL A 135 0.74 3.94 -6.88
C VAL A 135 0.36 3.04 -5.72
N THR A 136 -0.92 3.01 -5.38
CA THR A 136 -1.49 2.14 -4.35
C THR A 136 -2.11 0.93 -5.00
N HIS A 137 -1.67 -0.27 -4.60
CA HIS A 137 -2.15 -1.53 -5.15
C HIS A 137 -3.15 -2.18 -4.20
N LEU A 138 -4.32 -2.51 -4.74
CA LEU A 138 -5.40 -3.22 -4.07
C LEU A 138 -5.70 -4.51 -4.83
N ARG A 139 -5.71 -5.64 -4.13
CA ARG A 139 -6.16 -6.90 -4.70
C ARG A 139 -7.64 -7.10 -4.37
N VAL A 140 -8.45 -7.14 -5.40
CA VAL A 140 -9.89 -7.38 -5.32
C VAL A 140 -10.18 -8.75 -5.91
N VAL A 141 -10.78 -9.64 -5.10
CA VAL A 141 -11.07 -11.02 -5.52
C VAL A 141 -12.44 -11.11 -6.18
N SER A 142 -13.43 -10.39 -5.65
CA SER A 142 -14.79 -10.40 -6.16
C SER A 142 -15.04 -9.17 -7.02
N ASP A 143 -15.35 -9.39 -8.28
CA ASP A 143 -15.68 -8.36 -9.27
C ASP A 143 -14.72 -7.15 -9.31
N PRO A 144 -13.45 -7.32 -9.70
CA PRO A 144 -12.50 -6.21 -9.83
C PRO A 144 -12.97 -5.13 -10.80
N GLY A 145 -13.69 -5.54 -11.85
CA GLY A 145 -14.22 -4.61 -12.84
C GLY A 145 -15.33 -3.70 -12.30
N GLY A 146 -16.26 -4.26 -11.54
CA GLY A 146 -17.32 -3.48 -10.87
C GLY A 146 -16.74 -2.54 -9.81
N PHE A 147 -15.79 -3.04 -9.02
CA PHE A 147 -15.09 -2.25 -8.03
C PHE A 147 -14.39 -1.01 -8.67
N LEU A 148 -13.68 -1.23 -9.77
CA LEU A 148 -12.98 -0.16 -10.49
C LEU A 148 -13.96 0.86 -11.08
N ARG A 149 -15.05 0.40 -11.73
CA ARG A 149 -16.07 1.30 -12.27
C ARG A 149 -16.73 2.14 -11.19
N GLN A 150 -17.00 1.56 -10.02
CA GLN A 150 -17.61 2.29 -8.91
C GLN A 150 -16.65 3.35 -8.35
N LEU A 151 -15.35 3.06 -8.20
CA LEU A 151 -14.35 4.05 -7.82
C LEU A 151 -14.32 5.22 -8.82
N ALA A 152 -14.22 4.91 -10.11
CA ALA A 152 -14.15 5.92 -11.17
C ALA A 152 -15.43 6.76 -11.24
N HIS A 153 -16.61 6.13 -11.10
CA HIS A 153 -17.88 6.83 -11.12
C HIS A 153 -18.02 7.85 -9.98
N VAL A 154 -17.66 7.47 -8.76
CA VAL A 154 -17.81 8.35 -7.57
C VAL A 154 -16.77 9.46 -7.55
N THR A 155 -15.53 9.16 -7.94
CA THR A 155 -14.43 10.15 -7.93
C THR A 155 -14.34 10.97 -9.20
N GLY A 156 -14.97 10.55 -10.29
CA GLY A 156 -14.85 11.17 -11.62
C GLY A 156 -13.48 10.99 -12.29
N ALA A 157 -12.61 10.12 -11.74
CA ALA A 157 -11.29 9.87 -12.31
C ALA A 157 -11.33 8.80 -13.41
N GLU A 158 -10.40 8.91 -14.36
CA GLU A 158 -10.36 8.04 -15.54
C GLU A 158 -9.85 6.63 -15.20
N ILE A 159 -10.32 5.66 -15.99
CA ILE A 159 -9.82 4.28 -16.03
C ILE A 159 -8.91 4.17 -17.25
N GLY A 160 -7.64 3.87 -17.03
CA GLY A 160 -6.63 3.65 -18.06
C GLY A 160 -6.51 2.18 -18.46
#